data_19065bbafb897ae9f06df3aef6f68d3c
#
_entry.id   19065bbafb897ae9f06df3aef6f68d3c
#
_cell.length_a   1.000
_cell.length_b   1.000
_cell.length_c   1.000
_cell.angle_alpha   90.00
_cell.angle_beta   90.00
_cell.angle_gamma   90.00
#
_symmetry.space_group_name_H-M   'P 1'
#
loop_
_entity.id
_entity.type
_entity.pdbx_description
1 polymer ?
#
loop_
_entity_poly.entity_id
_entity_poly.type
_entity_poly.pdbx_seq_one_letter_code
_entity_poly.pdbx_strand_id
1 'polypeptide(L)'
;RVEYTGPPVNIPGPPPPPAPPAPPRPSTITNVSWSRQPRPEFPARAQERGIEEGTVVLLCSVQANGSATNCSVVSETPSGAGFGREALSSMRSARFAPGTVDGVAQGGQARFTVRFRLQ
;
A
#
# COMPACT_ATOMS: atom_id res chain seq x y z
N ARG A 1 36.90 51.01 -15.89
CA ARG A 1 35.50 50.64 -15.81
C ARG A 1 34.91 50.47 -17.22
N VAL A 2 34.39 49.33 -17.51
CA VAL A 2 33.75 49.05 -18.80
C VAL A 2 32.25 49.14 -18.62
N GLU A 3 31.61 50.03 -19.40
CA GLU A 3 30.16 50.14 -19.34
C GLU A 3 29.58 49.43 -20.55
N TYR A 4 28.60 48.60 -20.32
CA TYR A 4 27.85 47.93 -21.35
C TYR A 4 26.68 48.82 -21.79
N THR A 5 26.69 49.23 -23.06
CA THR A 5 25.68 50.14 -23.58
C THR A 5 24.69 49.48 -24.53
N GLY A 6 24.78 48.17 -24.71
CA GLY A 6 23.85 47.41 -25.55
C GLY A 6 22.55 47.06 -24.84
N PRO A 7 21.73 46.18 -25.45
CA PRO A 7 20.52 45.72 -24.83
C PRO A 7 20.84 44.99 -23.51
N PRO A 8 19.88 44.92 -22.55
CA PRO A 8 20.11 44.25 -21.28
C PRO A 8 20.55 42.81 -21.50
N VAL A 9 21.62 42.44 -20.81
CA VAL A 9 22.10 41.04 -20.82
C VAL A 9 21.47 40.29 -19.68
N ASN A 10 20.73 39.25 -20.02
CA ASN A 10 20.18 38.37 -19.00
C ASN A 10 21.23 37.31 -18.65
N ILE A 11 22.02 37.59 -17.63
CA ILE A 11 23.00 36.65 -17.13
C ILE A 11 22.28 35.73 -16.15
N PRO A 12 22.17 34.42 -16.47
CA PRO A 12 21.56 33.51 -15.51
C PRO A 12 22.37 33.50 -14.23
N GLY A 13 21.69 33.64 -13.11
CA GLY A 13 22.33 33.52 -11.81
C GLY A 13 22.79 32.08 -11.56
N PRO A 14 23.48 31.83 -10.45
CA PRO A 14 23.82 30.46 -10.08
C PRO A 14 22.55 29.62 -9.97
N PRO A 15 22.61 28.34 -10.32
CA PRO A 15 21.44 27.48 -10.17
C PRO A 15 20.99 27.47 -8.72
N PRO A 16 19.66 27.39 -8.46
CA PRO A 16 19.18 27.31 -7.08
C PRO A 16 19.78 26.08 -6.41
N PRO A 17 20.02 26.14 -5.07
CA PRO A 17 20.51 24.97 -4.38
C PRO A 17 19.51 23.82 -4.58
N PRO A 18 20.01 22.57 -4.64
CA PRO A 18 19.10 21.44 -4.76
C PRO A 18 18.12 21.43 -3.59
N ALA A 19 16.86 21.09 -3.87
CA ALA A 19 15.85 20.96 -2.83
C ALA A 19 16.33 19.95 -1.79
N PRO A 20 16.04 20.17 -0.50
CA PRO A 20 16.35 19.16 0.49
C PRO A 20 15.69 17.83 0.11
N PRO A 21 16.35 16.70 0.38
CA PRO A 21 15.76 15.41 0.04
C PRO A 21 14.41 15.26 0.74
N ALA A 22 13.44 14.68 0.04
CA ALA A 22 12.15 14.38 0.64
C ALA A 22 12.37 13.46 1.85
N PRO A 23 11.53 13.58 2.90
CA PRO A 23 11.60 12.66 4.02
C PRO A 23 11.53 11.22 3.50
N PRO A 24 12.29 10.29 4.06
CA PRO A 24 12.23 8.91 3.62
C PRO A 24 10.82 8.36 3.83
N ARG A 25 10.32 7.60 2.85
CA ARG A 25 9.04 6.92 2.96
C ARG A 25 9.19 5.76 3.93
N PRO A 26 8.15 5.47 4.72
CA PRO A 26 8.22 4.33 5.63
C PRO A 26 8.31 3.01 4.87
N SER A 27 9.04 2.06 5.42
CA SER A 27 9.18 0.71 4.84
C SER A 27 7.93 -0.14 5.06
N THR A 28 7.12 0.19 6.05
CA THR A 28 5.86 -0.48 6.33
C THR A 28 4.81 0.57 6.63
N ILE A 29 3.66 0.47 5.97
CA ILE A 29 2.52 1.36 6.20
C ILE A 29 1.32 0.56 6.65
N THR A 30 0.46 1.22 7.43
CA THR A 30 -0.78 0.61 7.94
C THR A 30 -2.02 1.31 7.42
N ASN A 31 -1.85 2.49 6.84
CA ASN A 31 -2.96 3.25 6.27
C ASN A 31 -2.98 3.02 4.77
N VAL A 32 -3.82 2.08 4.33
CA VAL A 32 -3.88 1.68 2.92
C VAL A 32 -5.18 2.16 2.29
N SER A 33 -5.10 2.53 1.02
CA SER A 33 -6.26 2.76 0.18
C SER A 33 -6.20 1.86 -1.04
N TRP A 34 -7.35 1.58 -1.60
CA TRP A 34 -7.49 0.59 -2.64
C TRP A 34 -8.02 1.20 -3.93
N SER A 35 -7.37 0.88 -5.03
CA SER A 35 -7.89 1.09 -6.36
C SER A 35 -8.88 -0.03 -6.71
N ARG A 36 -8.58 -1.26 -6.26
CA ARG A 36 -9.48 -2.39 -6.34
C ARG A 36 -9.44 -3.11 -5.00
N GLN A 37 -10.54 -3.05 -4.26
CA GLN A 37 -10.61 -3.68 -2.94
C GLN A 37 -10.57 -5.19 -3.04
N PRO A 38 -9.94 -5.87 -2.08
CA PRO A 38 -10.05 -7.31 -2.00
C PRO A 38 -11.48 -7.71 -1.66
N ARG A 39 -11.95 -8.77 -2.30
CA ARG A 39 -13.31 -9.29 -2.07
C ARG A 39 -13.22 -10.78 -1.73
N PRO A 40 -12.83 -11.10 -0.50
CA PRO A 40 -12.73 -12.48 -0.10
C PRO A 40 -14.11 -13.12 0.07
N GLU A 41 -14.17 -14.42 -0.22
CA GLU A 41 -15.38 -15.19 0.05
C GLU A 41 -15.38 -15.61 1.52
N PHE A 42 -16.57 -15.67 2.10
CA PHE A 42 -16.70 -16.16 3.47
C PHE A 42 -16.43 -17.68 3.47
N PRO A 43 -15.49 -18.16 4.31
CA PRO A 43 -15.12 -19.58 4.26
C PRO A 43 -16.28 -20.49 4.62
N ALA A 44 -16.46 -21.55 3.84
CA ALA A 44 -17.49 -22.56 4.11
C ALA A 44 -17.28 -23.21 5.48
N ARG A 45 -16.03 -23.46 5.84
CA ARG A 45 -15.68 -24.04 7.15
C ARG A 45 -16.16 -23.18 8.31
N ALA A 46 -16.05 -21.84 8.16
CA ALA A 46 -16.52 -20.92 9.17
C ALA A 46 -18.05 -20.98 9.28
N GLN A 47 -18.75 -21.04 8.16
CA GLN A 47 -20.20 -21.15 8.15
C GLN A 47 -20.66 -22.46 8.81
N GLU A 48 -19.98 -23.57 8.55
CA GLU A 48 -20.30 -24.85 9.16
C GLU A 48 -20.13 -24.83 10.66
N ARG A 49 -19.25 -23.99 11.18
CA ARG A 49 -19.02 -23.84 12.61
C ARG A 49 -19.90 -22.76 13.25
N GLY A 50 -20.78 -22.15 12.48
CA GLY A 50 -21.64 -21.09 12.98
C GLY A 50 -20.91 -19.78 13.25
N ILE A 51 -19.75 -19.55 12.66
CA ILE A 51 -18.98 -18.34 12.81
C ILE A 51 -19.51 -17.31 11.81
N GLU A 52 -19.87 -16.13 12.29
CA GLU A 52 -20.51 -15.10 11.46
C GLU A 52 -19.56 -13.97 11.08
N GLU A 53 -18.42 -13.84 11.72
CA GLU A 53 -17.44 -12.82 11.39
C GLU A 53 -16.03 -13.27 11.76
N GLY A 54 -15.07 -12.67 11.07
CA GLY A 54 -13.67 -12.93 11.31
C GLY A 54 -12.80 -11.78 10.86
N THR A 55 -11.58 -11.75 11.36
CA THR A 55 -10.59 -10.74 10.96
C THR A 55 -9.27 -11.41 10.67
N VAL A 56 -8.58 -10.90 9.64
CA VAL A 56 -7.26 -11.36 9.26
C VAL A 56 -6.38 -10.13 9.08
N VAL A 57 -5.23 -10.11 9.72
CA VAL A 57 -4.22 -9.09 9.50
C VAL A 57 -3.21 -9.66 8.52
N LEU A 58 -3.00 -8.97 7.41
CA LEU A 58 -2.07 -9.35 6.36
C LEU A 58 -0.91 -8.38 6.28
N LEU A 59 0.23 -8.91 5.89
CA LEU A 59 1.40 -8.12 5.53
C LEU A 59 1.78 -8.50 4.11
N CYS A 60 1.73 -7.53 3.21
CA CYS A 60 1.99 -7.74 1.78
C CYS A 60 3.04 -6.78 1.28
N SER A 61 3.84 -7.21 0.31
CA SER A 61 4.73 -6.30 -0.42
C SER A 61 3.92 -5.47 -1.40
N VAL A 62 4.23 -4.17 -1.49
CA VAL A 62 3.54 -3.23 -2.38
C VAL A 62 4.36 -3.07 -3.64
N GLN A 63 3.79 -3.43 -4.79
CA GLN A 63 4.47 -3.28 -6.08
C GLN A 63 4.11 -1.94 -6.73
N ALA A 64 4.98 -1.49 -7.64
CA ALA A 64 4.79 -0.21 -8.33
C ALA A 64 3.48 -0.14 -9.10
N ASN A 65 2.97 -1.28 -9.57
CA ASN A 65 1.70 -1.34 -10.30
C ASN A 65 0.48 -1.48 -9.36
N GLY A 66 0.69 -1.42 -8.05
CA GLY A 66 -0.37 -1.54 -7.07
C GLY A 66 -0.70 -2.96 -6.64
N SER A 67 -0.04 -3.98 -7.22
CA SER A 67 -0.32 -5.35 -6.80
C SER A 67 0.27 -5.65 -5.43
N ALA A 68 -0.41 -6.52 -4.69
CA ALA A 68 0.05 -7.03 -3.41
C ALA A 68 0.70 -8.39 -3.64
N THR A 69 1.95 -8.53 -3.25
CA THR A 69 2.71 -9.77 -3.44
C THR A 69 3.32 -10.22 -2.11
N ASN A 70 3.72 -11.48 -2.05
CA ASN A 70 4.37 -12.04 -0.86
C ASN A 70 3.56 -11.79 0.41
N CYS A 71 2.24 -11.93 0.30
CA CYS A 71 1.36 -11.71 1.45
C CYS A 71 1.49 -12.84 2.46
N SER A 72 1.51 -12.47 3.72
CA SER A 72 1.51 -13.42 4.82
C SER A 72 0.46 -13.04 5.85
N VAL A 73 -0.06 -14.04 6.55
CA VAL A 73 -1.03 -13.83 7.62
C VAL A 73 -0.26 -13.49 8.89
N VAL A 74 -0.48 -12.29 9.42
CA VAL A 74 0.09 -11.87 10.70
C VAL A 74 -0.74 -12.43 11.85
N SER A 75 -2.07 -12.33 11.71
CA SER A 75 -2.99 -12.90 12.71
C SER A 75 -4.33 -13.21 12.05
N GLU A 76 -5.05 -14.15 12.64
CA GLU A 76 -6.33 -14.61 12.14
C GLU A 76 -7.22 -14.89 13.37
N THR A 77 -8.40 -14.31 13.39
CA THR A 77 -9.34 -14.46 14.50
C THR A 77 -10.75 -14.69 13.98
N PRO A 78 -11.40 -15.80 14.29
CA PRO A 78 -10.84 -17.00 14.94
C PRO A 78 -9.90 -17.76 14.01
N SER A 79 -8.94 -18.46 14.59
CA SER A 79 -7.99 -19.24 13.82
C SER A 79 -8.60 -20.58 13.38
N GLY A 80 -8.06 -21.16 12.31
CA GLY A 80 -8.46 -22.49 11.86
C GLY A 80 -9.79 -22.56 11.12
N ALA A 81 -10.45 -21.42 10.87
CA ALA A 81 -11.74 -21.38 10.17
C ALA A 81 -11.62 -21.11 8.67
N GLY A 82 -10.41 -20.91 8.15
CA GLY A 82 -10.16 -20.67 6.73
C GLY A 82 -10.12 -19.20 6.33
N PHE A 83 -10.26 -18.27 7.26
CA PHE A 83 -10.27 -16.83 6.96
C PHE A 83 -8.95 -16.37 6.34
N GLY A 84 -7.82 -16.82 6.87
CA GLY A 84 -6.50 -16.43 6.35
C GLY A 84 -6.30 -16.87 4.92
N ARG A 85 -6.70 -18.08 4.59
CA ARG A 85 -6.61 -18.62 3.23
C ARG A 85 -7.43 -17.79 2.25
N GLU A 86 -8.67 -17.47 2.62
CA GLU A 86 -9.56 -16.68 1.78
C GLU A 86 -9.05 -15.25 1.60
N ALA A 87 -8.50 -14.67 2.68
CA ALA A 87 -7.90 -13.34 2.60
C ALA A 87 -6.71 -13.32 1.63
N LEU A 88 -5.81 -14.29 1.74
CA LEU A 88 -4.66 -14.40 0.84
C LEU A 88 -5.10 -14.58 -0.62
N SER A 89 -6.11 -15.41 -0.83
CA SER A 89 -6.64 -15.67 -2.17
C SER A 89 -7.21 -14.40 -2.80
N SER A 90 -7.88 -13.56 -2.01
CA SER A 90 -8.48 -12.32 -2.50
C SER A 90 -7.44 -11.27 -2.91
N MET A 91 -6.21 -11.38 -2.42
CA MET A 91 -5.16 -10.42 -2.74
C MET A 91 -4.71 -10.49 -4.20
N ARG A 92 -4.99 -11.59 -4.89
CA ARG A 92 -4.60 -11.75 -6.31
C ARG A 92 -5.25 -10.73 -7.22
N SER A 93 -6.47 -10.30 -6.89
CA SER A 93 -7.21 -9.33 -7.68
C SER A 93 -7.23 -7.94 -7.06
N ALA A 94 -6.73 -7.79 -5.85
CA ALA A 94 -6.69 -6.50 -5.17
C ALA A 94 -5.58 -5.62 -5.75
N ARG A 95 -5.82 -4.30 -5.74
CA ARG A 95 -4.82 -3.32 -6.18
C ARG A 95 -4.82 -2.14 -5.23
N PHE A 96 -3.63 -1.80 -4.75
CA PHE A 96 -3.45 -0.60 -3.94
C PHE A 96 -3.64 0.65 -4.80
N ALA A 97 -4.20 1.70 -4.20
CA ALA A 97 -4.32 2.99 -4.88
C ALA A 97 -2.94 3.64 -5.03
N PRO A 98 -2.76 4.54 -6.02
CA PRO A 98 -1.47 5.22 -6.24
C PRO A 98 -0.95 5.92 -5.00
N GLY A 99 -1.81 6.51 -4.18
CA GLY A 99 -1.38 7.16 -2.94
C GLY A 99 -0.73 6.20 -1.96
N THR A 100 -1.20 4.95 -1.89
CA THR A 100 -0.60 3.92 -1.06
C THR A 100 0.75 3.49 -1.65
N VAL A 101 0.81 3.27 -2.96
CA VAL A 101 2.05 2.89 -3.64
C VAL A 101 3.12 3.97 -3.45
N ASP A 102 2.75 5.22 -3.60
CA ASP A 102 3.68 6.34 -3.46
C ASP A 102 4.01 6.64 -2.00
N GLY A 103 3.16 6.22 -1.08
CA GLY A 103 3.35 6.48 0.35
C GLY A 103 4.30 5.54 1.05
N VAL A 104 4.72 4.46 0.40
CA VAL A 104 5.62 3.47 0.98
C VAL A 104 6.95 3.47 0.23
N ALA A 105 8.04 3.13 0.92
CA ALA A 105 9.35 3.01 0.29
C ALA A 105 9.33 1.91 -0.78
N GLN A 106 10.15 2.08 -1.80
CA GLN A 106 10.26 1.07 -2.85
C GLN A 106 10.67 -0.28 -2.22
N GLY A 107 9.94 -1.33 -2.55
CA GLY A 107 10.14 -2.64 -1.94
C GLY A 107 9.53 -2.76 -0.54
N GLY A 108 8.77 -1.76 -0.11
CA GLY A 108 8.15 -1.75 1.20
C GLY A 108 6.88 -2.60 1.28
N GLN A 109 6.30 -2.62 2.46
CA GLN A 109 5.18 -3.48 2.80
C GLN A 109 4.00 -2.69 3.32
N ALA A 110 2.82 -3.27 3.20
CA ALA A 110 1.59 -2.75 3.79
C ALA A 110 1.03 -3.79 4.74
N ARG A 111 0.63 -3.34 5.92
CA ARG A 111 -0.03 -4.17 6.92
C ARG A 111 -1.46 -3.65 7.07
N PHE A 112 -2.43 -4.52 6.91
CA PHE A 112 -3.83 -4.12 6.94
C PHE A 112 -4.71 -5.27 7.41
N THR A 113 -5.93 -4.93 7.77
CA THR A 113 -6.91 -5.89 8.28
C THR A 113 -7.98 -6.15 7.24
N VAL A 114 -8.26 -7.42 6.97
CA VAL A 114 -9.39 -7.85 6.15
C VAL A 114 -10.47 -8.37 7.08
N ARG A 115 -11.66 -7.81 6.98
CA ARG A 115 -12.79 -8.20 7.81
C ARG A 115 -13.79 -9.00 7.00
N PHE A 116 -14.23 -10.09 7.60
CA PHE A 116 -15.24 -10.96 7.03
C PHE A 116 -16.52 -10.83 7.84
N ARG A 117 -17.61 -10.69 7.17
CA ARG A 117 -18.92 -10.66 7.82
C ARG A 117 -19.90 -11.41 6.95
N LEU A 118 -20.61 -12.36 7.55
CA LEU A 118 -21.65 -13.11 6.88
C LEU A 118 -22.89 -12.23 6.81
N GLN A 119 -23.41 -12.07 5.60
CA GLN A 119 -24.60 -11.26 5.35
C GLN A 119 -25.81 -12.13 5.07
#